data_101cb76cb3a4ff6ef40ad5ec7d9ba6d5
#
_entry.id   101cb76cb3a4ff6ef40ad5ec7d9ba6d5
#
_cell.length_a   1.000
_cell.length_b   1.000
_cell.length_c   1.000
_cell.angle_alpha   90.00
_cell.angle_beta   90.00
_cell.angle_gamma   90.00
#
_symmetry.space_group_name_H-M   'P 1'
#
loop_
_entity.id
_entity.type
_entity.pdbx_description
1 polymer ?
#
loop_
_entity_poly.entity_id
_entity_poly.type
_entity_poly.pdbx_seq_one_letter_code
_entity_poly.pdbx_strand_id
1 'polypeptide(L)'
;MILEIIEGRGCGEKGDHVMLKLDHLGEDVLNAKLPGILELSRTFAHVDPVVEPIPVVPTCHYMMGGMPTNVNGQALTQDSKGQDIEIPGLFGVGEVACVSVHGANRLGGNSLLDLVVFGRAAGKHIEKMLSDGLEQRSASQSDVELSLQRLNRLNDSSGGEDLVSLRTELQSVMQNYFGVFRKGEFMRDGIKKLSDLGAVSYTHLTLPT
;
A
#
# COMPACT_ATOMS: atom_id res chain seq x y z
N MET A 1 -4.73 -21.89 -1.36
CA MET A 1 -5.26 -21.00 -2.41
C MET A 1 -4.19 -20.72 -3.47
N ILE A 2 -3.11 -19.95 -3.20
CA ILE A 2 -2.09 -19.65 -4.23
C ILE A 2 -1.43 -20.89 -4.83
N LEU A 3 -1.13 -21.92 -4.04
CA LEU A 3 -0.60 -23.20 -4.57
C LEU A 3 -1.58 -23.84 -5.55
N GLU A 4 -2.88 -23.83 -5.28
CA GLU A 4 -3.89 -24.38 -6.19
C GLU A 4 -3.88 -23.66 -7.55
N ILE A 5 -3.72 -22.34 -7.52
CA ILE A 5 -3.60 -21.51 -8.73
C ILE A 5 -2.33 -21.86 -9.50
N ILE A 6 -1.17 -21.87 -8.83
CA ILE A 6 0.13 -22.17 -9.45
C ILE A 6 0.17 -23.58 -10.05
N GLU A 7 -0.47 -24.56 -9.41
CA GLU A 7 -0.54 -25.95 -9.85
C GLU A 7 -1.66 -26.21 -10.89
N GLY A 8 -2.30 -25.15 -11.40
CA GLY A 8 -3.29 -25.23 -12.47
C GLY A 8 -4.68 -25.69 -12.03
N ARG A 9 -4.98 -25.65 -10.72
CA ARG A 9 -6.31 -25.96 -10.16
C ARG A 9 -7.11 -24.70 -9.79
N GLY A 10 -6.70 -23.54 -10.31
CA GLY A 10 -7.46 -22.31 -10.21
C GLY A 10 -8.78 -22.37 -10.97
N CYS A 11 -9.72 -21.53 -10.59
CA CYS A 11 -11.05 -21.40 -11.20
C CYS A 11 -11.10 -20.28 -12.24
N GLY A 12 -12.16 -20.30 -13.08
CA GLY A 12 -12.38 -19.34 -14.16
C GLY A 12 -11.52 -19.59 -15.40
N GLU A 13 -11.75 -18.81 -16.45
CA GLU A 13 -11.06 -18.95 -17.73
C GLU A 13 -9.53 -18.77 -17.63
N LYS A 14 -9.10 -17.90 -16.70
CA LYS A 14 -7.68 -17.60 -16.46
C LYS A 14 -7.03 -18.52 -15.43
N GLY A 15 -7.80 -19.31 -14.68
CA GLY A 15 -7.28 -20.14 -13.61
C GLY A 15 -6.61 -19.36 -12.47
N ASP A 16 -6.99 -18.10 -12.24
CA ASP A 16 -6.28 -17.13 -11.41
C ASP A 16 -6.88 -16.90 -10.02
N HIS A 17 -7.95 -17.60 -9.67
CA HIS A 17 -8.64 -17.49 -8.40
C HIS A 17 -9.15 -18.82 -7.88
N VAL A 18 -9.70 -18.84 -6.68
CA VAL A 18 -10.44 -19.96 -6.09
C VAL A 18 -11.80 -19.47 -5.62
N MET A 19 -12.76 -20.38 -5.42
CA MET A 19 -14.12 -20.04 -5.03
C MET A 19 -14.29 -20.15 -3.51
N LEU A 20 -14.78 -19.06 -2.89
CA LEU A 20 -15.16 -19.00 -1.48
C LEU A 20 -16.66 -19.25 -1.35
N LYS A 21 -17.04 -20.37 -0.73
CA LYS A 21 -18.43 -20.76 -0.52
C LYS A 21 -18.94 -20.23 0.83
N LEU A 22 -20.02 -19.46 0.84
CA LEU A 22 -20.67 -18.88 2.03
C LEU A 22 -22.15 -19.21 2.15
N ASP A 23 -22.83 -19.65 1.09
CA ASP A 23 -24.26 -19.95 1.01
C ASP A 23 -24.75 -20.92 2.09
N HIS A 24 -23.88 -21.84 2.55
CA HIS A 24 -24.18 -22.78 3.63
C HIS A 24 -24.49 -22.12 5.00
N LEU A 25 -24.13 -20.84 5.18
CA LEU A 25 -24.40 -20.09 6.41
C LEU A 25 -25.83 -19.57 6.47
N GLY A 26 -26.52 -19.48 5.34
CA GLY A 26 -27.86 -18.94 5.22
C GLY A 26 -27.92 -17.41 5.12
N GLU A 27 -28.96 -16.93 4.47
CA GLU A 27 -29.15 -15.50 4.15
C GLU A 27 -29.18 -14.60 5.39
N ASP A 28 -29.89 -15.01 6.45
CA ASP A 28 -30.02 -14.22 7.68
C ASP A 28 -28.65 -13.97 8.34
N VAL A 29 -27.82 -15.01 8.40
CA VAL A 29 -26.46 -14.92 8.99
C VAL A 29 -25.58 -14.05 8.14
N LEU A 30 -25.60 -14.21 6.82
CA LEU A 30 -24.81 -13.41 5.90
C LEU A 30 -25.19 -11.93 5.97
N ASN A 31 -26.48 -11.60 5.95
CA ASN A 31 -26.94 -10.22 6.08
C ASN A 31 -26.58 -9.59 7.44
N ALA A 32 -26.65 -10.36 8.52
CA ALA A 32 -26.36 -9.86 9.86
C ALA A 32 -24.85 -9.72 10.15
N LYS A 33 -24.03 -10.63 9.63
CA LYS A 33 -22.60 -10.72 10.00
C LYS A 33 -21.63 -10.21 8.92
N LEU A 34 -22.03 -10.27 7.65
CA LEU A 34 -21.14 -9.98 6.52
C LEU A 34 -21.79 -9.02 5.48
N PRO A 35 -22.54 -7.97 5.90
CA PRO A 35 -23.24 -7.10 4.94
C PRO A 35 -22.28 -6.45 3.93
N GLY A 36 -21.09 -6.00 4.38
CA GLY A 36 -20.10 -5.41 3.49
C GLY A 36 -19.53 -6.39 2.47
N ILE A 37 -19.37 -7.68 2.83
CA ILE A 37 -18.93 -8.71 1.87
C ILE A 37 -20.00 -8.96 0.82
N LEU A 38 -21.27 -9.00 1.21
CA LEU A 38 -22.39 -9.13 0.27
C LEU A 38 -22.41 -7.98 -0.74
N GLU A 39 -22.29 -6.75 -0.24
CA GLU A 39 -22.28 -5.55 -1.08
C GLU A 39 -21.10 -5.54 -2.05
N LEU A 40 -19.89 -5.78 -1.57
CA LEU A 40 -18.69 -5.83 -2.40
C LEU A 40 -18.77 -6.92 -3.48
N SER A 41 -19.25 -8.11 -3.12
CA SER A 41 -19.38 -9.22 -4.06
C SER A 41 -20.40 -8.94 -5.15
N ARG A 42 -21.57 -8.39 -4.80
CA ARG A 42 -22.59 -8.01 -5.76
C ARG A 42 -22.13 -6.87 -6.68
N THR A 43 -21.43 -5.89 -6.12
CA THR A 43 -20.96 -4.70 -6.86
C THR A 43 -19.79 -4.99 -7.80
N PHE A 44 -18.78 -5.70 -7.31
CA PHE A 44 -17.50 -5.82 -8.05
C PHE A 44 -17.30 -7.19 -8.68
N ALA A 45 -17.81 -8.26 -8.08
CA ALA A 45 -17.70 -9.60 -8.65
C ALA A 45 -18.96 -10.03 -9.40
N HIS A 46 -20.07 -9.27 -9.28
CA HIS A 46 -21.36 -9.55 -9.87
C HIS A 46 -21.93 -10.93 -9.48
N VAL A 47 -21.63 -11.37 -8.25
CA VAL A 47 -22.12 -12.62 -7.65
C VAL A 47 -22.91 -12.33 -6.39
N ASP A 48 -23.95 -13.15 -6.12
CA ASP A 48 -24.68 -13.11 -4.86
C ASP A 48 -24.20 -14.22 -3.93
N PRO A 49 -23.46 -13.90 -2.83
CA PRO A 49 -22.91 -14.90 -1.93
C PRO A 49 -23.94 -15.75 -1.18
N VAL A 50 -25.23 -15.36 -1.22
CA VAL A 50 -26.32 -16.14 -0.65
C VAL A 50 -26.58 -17.42 -1.45
N VAL A 51 -26.33 -17.38 -2.77
CA VAL A 51 -26.66 -18.49 -3.68
C VAL A 51 -25.47 -19.03 -4.47
N GLU A 52 -24.38 -18.27 -4.58
CA GLU A 52 -23.21 -18.67 -5.37
C GLU A 52 -21.88 -18.28 -4.69
N PRO A 53 -20.77 -18.99 -5.00
CA PRO A 53 -19.48 -18.72 -4.38
C PRO A 53 -18.81 -17.47 -4.95
N ILE A 54 -18.02 -16.80 -4.11
CA ILE A 54 -17.27 -15.59 -4.44
C ILE A 54 -15.92 -15.98 -5.04
N PRO A 55 -15.50 -15.42 -6.20
CA PRO A 55 -14.14 -15.57 -6.69
C PRO A 55 -13.18 -14.77 -5.78
N VAL A 56 -12.13 -15.42 -5.26
CA VAL A 56 -11.17 -14.81 -4.35
C VAL A 56 -9.74 -15.21 -4.69
N VAL A 57 -8.81 -14.29 -4.49
CA VAL A 57 -7.38 -14.55 -4.61
C VAL A 57 -6.64 -13.84 -3.46
N PRO A 58 -5.69 -14.50 -2.78
CA PRO A 58 -4.87 -13.84 -1.78
C PRO A 58 -3.98 -12.76 -2.39
N THR A 59 -4.03 -11.57 -1.82
CA THR A 59 -3.17 -10.44 -2.18
C THR A 59 -2.49 -9.88 -0.94
N CYS A 60 -1.47 -9.03 -1.12
CA CYS A 60 -0.88 -8.29 -0.01
C CYS A 60 -1.93 -7.35 0.58
N HIS A 61 -2.10 -7.39 1.90
CA HIS A 61 -3.07 -6.57 2.62
C HIS A 61 -2.43 -5.40 3.33
N TYR A 62 -1.28 -5.61 3.98
CA TYR A 62 -0.57 -4.63 4.80
C TYR A 62 0.94 -4.76 4.59
N MET A 63 1.64 -3.64 4.46
CA MET A 63 3.09 -3.63 4.33
C MET A 63 3.72 -3.34 5.69
N MET A 64 4.41 -4.36 6.25
CA MET A 64 5.23 -4.19 7.44
C MET A 64 6.53 -3.48 7.06
N GLY A 65 6.98 -2.59 7.93
CA GLY A 65 8.11 -1.70 7.66
C GLY A 65 7.63 -0.30 7.35
N GLY A 66 8.39 0.45 6.57
CA GLY A 66 8.10 1.84 6.24
C GLY A 66 9.22 2.77 6.70
N MET A 67 8.90 4.05 6.83
CA MET A 67 9.80 5.07 7.32
C MET A 67 10.13 4.82 8.79
N PRO A 68 11.40 4.61 9.18
CA PRO A 68 11.76 4.44 10.58
C PRO A 68 11.32 5.63 11.42
N THR A 69 10.67 5.38 12.55
CA THR A 69 10.23 6.43 13.47
C THR A 69 10.53 6.05 14.91
N ASN A 70 10.66 7.06 15.77
CA ASN A 70 10.65 6.87 17.21
C ASN A 70 9.19 6.76 17.73
N VAL A 71 9.04 6.55 19.05
CA VAL A 71 7.73 6.41 19.70
C VAL A 71 6.83 7.66 19.65
N ASN A 72 7.40 8.81 19.29
CA ASN A 72 6.69 10.07 19.08
C ASN A 72 6.34 10.31 17.61
N GLY A 73 6.56 9.34 16.74
CA GLY A 73 6.31 9.46 15.32
C GLY A 73 7.32 10.31 14.54
N GLN A 74 8.41 10.77 15.16
CA GLN A 74 9.47 11.51 14.44
C GLN A 74 10.23 10.56 13.54
N ALA A 75 10.39 10.95 12.27
CA ALA A 75 11.17 10.19 11.30
C ALA A 75 12.66 10.14 11.68
N LEU A 76 13.26 8.98 11.49
CA LEU A 76 14.67 8.73 11.81
C LEU A 76 15.50 8.54 10.54
N THR A 77 16.73 8.99 10.61
CA THR A 77 17.80 8.66 9.66
C THR A 77 19.05 8.28 10.45
N GLN A 78 20.12 7.90 9.75
CA GLN A 78 21.37 7.55 10.43
C GLN A 78 22.44 8.62 10.17
N ASP A 79 23.19 8.93 11.21
CA ASP A 79 24.39 9.75 11.10
C ASP A 79 25.57 8.97 10.46
N SER A 80 26.71 9.63 10.29
CA SER A 80 27.92 9.01 9.74
C SER A 80 28.50 7.85 10.57
N LYS A 81 28.03 7.68 11.81
CA LYS A 81 28.43 6.60 12.72
C LYS A 81 27.37 5.49 12.81
N GLY A 82 26.27 5.60 12.05
CA GLY A 82 25.17 4.65 12.06
C GLY A 82 24.25 4.78 13.27
N GLN A 83 24.25 5.93 13.97
CA GLN A 83 23.34 6.22 15.06
C GLN A 83 22.06 6.89 14.52
N ASP A 84 20.93 6.48 15.07
CA ASP A 84 19.64 7.05 14.68
C ASP A 84 19.53 8.50 15.15
N ILE A 85 19.21 9.39 14.22
CA ILE A 85 18.96 10.82 14.47
C ILE A 85 17.60 11.20 13.89
N GLU A 86 16.93 12.14 14.53
CA GLU A 86 15.61 12.63 14.10
C GLU A 86 15.75 13.55 12.89
N ILE A 87 14.85 13.40 11.92
CA ILE A 87 14.69 14.35 10.80
C ILE A 87 13.78 15.47 11.28
N PRO A 88 14.27 16.71 11.44
CA PRO A 88 13.47 17.80 12.00
C PRO A 88 12.21 18.10 11.14
N GLY A 89 11.06 18.13 11.81
CA GLY A 89 9.79 18.48 11.17
C GLY A 89 9.12 17.37 10.36
N LEU A 90 9.73 16.19 10.25
CA LEU A 90 9.15 15.05 9.53
C LEU A 90 8.59 14.03 10.53
N PHE A 91 7.30 13.69 10.35
CA PHE A 91 6.60 12.72 11.18
C PHE A 91 5.91 11.67 10.31
N GLY A 92 5.79 10.46 10.84
CA GLY A 92 5.05 9.37 10.24
C GLY A 92 4.39 8.52 11.31
N VAL A 93 3.14 8.10 11.07
CA VAL A 93 2.38 7.21 11.96
C VAL A 93 1.54 6.24 11.13
N GLY A 94 1.23 5.07 11.67
CA GLY A 94 0.47 4.04 10.98
C GLY A 94 1.29 3.31 9.94
N GLU A 95 0.66 2.81 8.89
CA GLU A 95 1.27 1.91 7.91
C GLU A 95 2.50 2.48 7.18
N VAL A 96 2.56 3.81 7.00
CA VAL A 96 3.72 4.48 6.39
C VAL A 96 4.96 4.46 7.30
N ALA A 97 4.77 4.26 8.61
CA ALA A 97 5.81 4.34 9.62
C ALA A 97 6.25 2.96 10.10
N CYS A 98 7.50 2.87 10.53
CA CYS A 98 8.07 1.71 11.19
C CYS A 98 8.60 2.08 12.57
N VAL A 99 7.72 2.00 13.58
CA VAL A 99 8.09 2.13 15.00
C VAL A 99 8.56 0.78 15.58
N SER A 100 8.71 -0.24 14.73
CA SER A 100 9.24 -1.58 15.06
C SER A 100 8.38 -2.44 15.98
N VAL A 101 7.06 -2.20 16.04
CA VAL A 101 6.13 -2.96 16.91
C VAL A 101 5.50 -4.19 16.24
N HIS A 102 5.59 -4.32 14.93
CA HIS A 102 4.94 -5.40 14.18
C HIS A 102 5.88 -6.53 13.76
N GLY A 103 7.19 -6.31 13.80
CA GLY A 103 8.16 -7.26 13.26
C GLY A 103 7.96 -7.53 11.77
N ALA A 104 8.12 -8.78 11.36
CA ALA A 104 7.96 -9.18 9.95
C ALA A 104 6.49 -9.39 9.54
N ASN A 105 5.57 -9.55 10.50
CA ASN A 105 4.16 -9.77 10.23
C ASN A 105 3.29 -9.27 11.39
N ARG A 106 2.35 -8.39 11.05
CA ARG A 106 1.42 -7.77 12.00
C ARG A 106 0.36 -8.77 12.49
N LEU A 107 0.05 -8.75 13.78
CA LEU A 107 -1.12 -9.45 14.31
C LEU A 107 -2.42 -8.78 13.88
N GLY A 108 -3.46 -9.57 13.66
CA GLY A 108 -4.78 -9.08 13.27
C GLY A 108 -5.30 -8.02 14.24
N GLY A 109 -5.81 -6.90 13.70
CA GLY A 109 -6.32 -5.77 14.46
C GLY A 109 -5.27 -4.77 14.95
N ASN A 110 -3.99 -5.14 15.07
CA ASN A 110 -2.96 -4.26 15.64
C ASN A 110 -2.64 -3.04 14.79
N SER A 111 -3.00 -2.99 13.50
CA SER A 111 -2.83 -1.75 12.73
C SER A 111 -3.71 -0.61 13.25
N LEU A 112 -4.92 -0.92 13.70
CA LEU A 112 -5.81 0.09 14.30
C LEU A 112 -5.25 0.62 15.61
N LEU A 113 -4.66 -0.25 16.43
CA LEU A 113 -3.99 0.15 17.67
C LEU A 113 -2.77 1.04 17.40
N ASP A 114 -1.96 0.67 16.42
CA ASP A 114 -0.81 1.45 15.97
C ASP A 114 -1.24 2.88 15.57
N LEU A 115 -2.23 3.01 14.69
CA LEU A 115 -2.77 4.30 14.26
C LEU A 115 -3.20 5.18 15.43
N VAL A 116 -3.94 4.62 16.39
CA VAL A 116 -4.47 5.37 17.53
C VAL A 116 -3.37 5.74 18.53
N VAL A 117 -2.51 4.79 18.89
CA VAL A 117 -1.48 4.98 19.93
C VAL A 117 -0.42 5.96 19.45
N PHE A 118 0.19 5.69 18.29
CA PHE A 118 1.28 6.53 17.80
C PHE A 118 0.79 7.83 17.16
N GLY A 119 -0.42 7.85 16.57
CA GLY A 119 -1.05 9.10 16.15
C GLY A 119 -1.28 10.06 17.30
N ARG A 120 -1.76 9.54 18.46
CA ARG A 120 -1.92 10.33 19.68
C ARG A 120 -0.57 10.77 20.26
N ALA A 121 0.42 9.89 20.27
CA ALA A 121 1.75 10.22 20.77
C ALA A 121 2.40 11.34 19.93
N ALA A 122 2.35 11.22 18.60
CA ALA A 122 2.86 12.24 17.70
C ALA A 122 2.13 13.58 17.85
N GLY A 123 0.79 13.57 17.92
CA GLY A 123 0.00 14.79 18.13
C GLY A 123 0.38 15.53 19.41
N LYS A 124 0.50 14.80 20.54
CA LYS A 124 0.93 15.41 21.81
C LYS A 124 2.36 15.92 21.79
N HIS A 125 3.24 15.20 21.09
CA HIS A 125 4.64 15.62 20.94
C HIS A 125 4.74 16.91 20.12
N ILE A 126 4.02 17.00 18.98
CA ILE A 126 3.95 18.21 18.14
C ILE A 126 3.36 19.38 18.93
N GLU A 127 2.27 19.16 19.65
CA GLU A 127 1.67 20.20 20.53
C GLU A 127 2.70 20.75 21.53
N LYS A 128 3.45 19.88 22.17
CA LYS A 128 4.53 20.27 23.09
C LYS A 128 5.62 21.05 22.38
N MET A 129 6.11 20.57 21.24
CA MET A 129 7.16 21.27 20.45
C MET A 129 6.72 22.69 20.06
N LEU A 130 5.46 22.85 19.63
CA LEU A 130 4.91 24.18 19.30
C LEU A 130 4.82 25.08 20.53
N SER A 131 4.41 24.53 21.68
CA SER A 131 4.33 25.26 22.93
C SER A 131 5.71 25.66 23.47
N ASP A 132 6.73 24.84 23.21
CA ASP A 132 8.13 25.10 23.56
C ASP A 132 8.80 26.10 22.59
N GLY A 133 8.07 26.62 21.60
CA GLY A 133 8.53 27.67 20.69
C GLY A 133 9.24 27.13 19.43
N LEU A 134 8.86 25.97 18.93
CA LEU A 134 9.36 25.46 17.66
C LEU A 134 9.18 26.49 16.53
N GLU A 135 10.27 27.00 16.00
CA GLU A 135 10.24 27.89 14.84
C GLU A 135 9.90 27.12 13.57
N GLN A 136 8.86 27.58 12.88
CA GLN A 136 8.55 27.07 11.54
C GLN A 136 9.48 27.68 10.50
N ARG A 137 10.20 26.85 9.77
CA ARG A 137 11.03 27.29 8.65
C ARG A 137 10.14 27.53 7.43
N SER A 138 10.37 28.62 6.73
CA SER A 138 9.79 28.84 5.41
C SER A 138 10.33 27.81 4.43
N ALA A 139 9.45 27.32 3.53
CA ALA A 139 9.90 26.49 2.42
C ALA A 139 10.88 27.27 1.52
N SER A 140 11.95 26.61 1.07
CA SER A 140 12.85 27.22 0.11
C SER A 140 12.13 27.39 -1.24
N GLN A 141 12.31 28.53 -1.88
CA GLN A 141 11.70 28.81 -3.18
C GLN A 141 12.15 27.76 -4.23
N SER A 142 13.40 27.31 -4.17
CA SER A 142 13.95 26.28 -5.05
C SER A 142 13.24 24.91 -4.88
N ASP A 143 12.88 24.54 -3.65
CA ASP A 143 12.18 23.26 -3.40
C ASP A 143 10.72 23.32 -3.88
N VAL A 144 10.10 24.48 -3.73
CA VAL A 144 8.77 24.74 -4.30
C VAL A 144 8.80 24.64 -5.82
N GLU A 145 9.76 25.30 -6.47
CA GLU A 145 9.93 25.25 -7.93
C GLU A 145 10.21 23.84 -8.45
N LEU A 146 11.06 23.05 -7.79
CA LEU A 146 11.31 21.66 -8.13
C LEU A 146 10.04 20.79 -8.03
N SER A 147 9.24 21.02 -7.00
CA SER A 147 7.98 20.30 -6.82
C SER A 147 6.96 20.68 -7.90
N LEU A 148 6.84 21.96 -8.24
CA LEU A 148 5.99 22.43 -9.32
C LEU A 148 6.46 21.94 -10.70
N GLN A 149 7.76 21.90 -10.95
CA GLN A 149 8.32 21.36 -12.20
C GLN A 149 7.98 19.86 -12.39
N ARG A 150 7.97 19.07 -11.29
CA ARG A 150 7.53 17.67 -11.35
C ARG A 150 6.07 17.54 -11.75
N LEU A 151 5.21 18.36 -11.16
CA LEU A 151 3.77 18.38 -11.48
C LEU A 151 3.53 18.86 -12.92
N ASN A 152 4.14 19.97 -13.32
CA ASN A 152 3.99 20.54 -14.66
C ASN A 152 4.44 19.56 -15.75
N ARG A 153 5.55 18.84 -15.52
CA ARG A 153 6.01 17.81 -16.46
C ARG A 153 4.98 16.70 -16.69
N LEU A 154 4.22 16.31 -15.66
CA LEU A 154 3.13 15.34 -15.82
C LEU A 154 1.95 15.94 -16.59
N ASN A 155 1.61 17.21 -16.34
CA ASN A 155 0.52 17.92 -17.03
C ASN A 155 0.85 18.23 -18.50
N ASP A 156 2.13 18.53 -18.79
CA ASP A 156 2.57 18.94 -20.13
C ASP A 156 2.96 17.74 -21.00
N SER A 157 2.92 16.52 -20.48
CA SER A 157 3.24 15.31 -21.25
C SER A 157 2.18 15.07 -22.32
N SER A 158 2.59 15.12 -23.60
CA SER A 158 1.75 14.84 -24.75
C SER A 158 2.24 13.57 -25.46
N GLY A 159 1.44 12.52 -25.45
CA GLY A 159 1.79 11.22 -26.01
C GLY A 159 2.58 10.34 -25.05
N GLY A 160 2.38 9.03 -25.11
CA GLY A 160 3.07 8.06 -24.27
C GLY A 160 2.24 6.84 -23.97
N GLU A 161 2.65 6.07 -22.98
CA GLU A 161 1.95 4.85 -22.56
C GLU A 161 0.60 5.17 -21.93
N ASP A 162 -0.36 4.30 -22.19
CA ASP A 162 -1.67 4.38 -21.55
C ASP A 162 -1.57 4.12 -20.04
N LEU A 163 -2.12 5.04 -19.25
CA LEU A 163 -2.09 4.95 -17.78
C LEU A 163 -2.75 3.68 -17.25
N VAL A 164 -3.81 3.20 -17.91
CA VAL A 164 -4.51 1.97 -17.51
C VAL A 164 -3.62 0.76 -17.72
N SER A 165 -2.94 0.69 -18.87
CA SER A 165 -1.99 -0.37 -19.18
C SER A 165 -0.81 -0.38 -18.21
N LEU A 166 -0.22 0.78 -17.94
CA LEU A 166 0.89 0.93 -17.00
C LEU A 166 0.49 0.49 -15.58
N ARG A 167 -0.70 0.90 -15.12
CA ARG A 167 -1.24 0.50 -13.82
C ARG A 167 -1.48 -1.00 -13.75
N THR A 168 -2.06 -1.59 -14.80
CA THR A 168 -2.33 -3.02 -14.87
C THR A 168 -1.04 -3.83 -14.83
N GLU A 169 -0.02 -3.38 -15.55
CA GLU A 169 1.30 -4.02 -15.52
C GLU A 169 1.97 -3.90 -14.15
N LEU A 170 1.92 -2.72 -13.51
CA LEU A 170 2.40 -2.52 -12.14
C LEU A 170 1.73 -3.49 -11.16
N GLN A 171 0.39 -3.61 -11.23
CA GLN A 171 -0.36 -4.53 -10.37
C GLN A 171 0.05 -5.99 -10.62
N SER A 172 0.25 -6.38 -11.88
CA SER A 172 0.71 -7.72 -12.26
C SER A 172 2.12 -8.00 -11.74
N VAL A 173 3.05 -7.06 -11.87
CA VAL A 173 4.41 -7.20 -11.31
C VAL A 173 4.36 -7.35 -9.79
N MET A 174 3.58 -6.51 -9.11
CA MET A 174 3.44 -6.60 -7.64
C MET A 174 2.84 -7.94 -7.21
N GLN A 175 1.80 -8.43 -7.87
CA GLN A 175 1.17 -9.71 -7.55
C GLN A 175 2.13 -10.90 -7.77
N ASN A 176 2.85 -10.91 -8.88
CA ASN A 176 3.67 -12.06 -9.28
C ASN A 176 5.03 -12.13 -8.57
N TYR A 177 5.65 -10.99 -8.27
CA TYR A 177 7.01 -10.94 -7.73
C TYR A 177 7.07 -10.56 -6.25
N PHE A 178 6.04 -9.90 -5.71
CA PHE A 178 5.99 -9.43 -4.33
C PHE A 178 4.74 -9.92 -3.57
N GLY A 179 4.04 -10.91 -4.11
CA GLY A 179 2.83 -11.51 -3.55
C GLY A 179 3.10 -12.40 -2.33
N VAL A 180 2.36 -13.50 -2.22
CA VAL A 180 2.39 -14.40 -1.06
C VAL A 180 3.72 -15.15 -0.93
N PHE A 181 4.28 -15.63 -2.04
CA PHE A 181 5.56 -16.35 -2.05
C PHE A 181 6.69 -15.42 -2.52
N ARG A 182 7.62 -15.12 -1.61
CA ARG A 182 8.72 -14.20 -1.84
C ARG A 182 10.05 -14.95 -1.79
N LYS A 183 10.77 -14.93 -2.90
CA LYS A 183 12.14 -15.44 -3.00
C LYS A 183 13.04 -14.35 -3.55
N GLY A 184 14.28 -14.27 -3.05
CA GLY A 184 15.20 -13.19 -3.40
C GLY A 184 15.45 -13.06 -4.90
N GLU A 185 15.51 -14.15 -5.65
CA GLU A 185 15.67 -14.14 -7.12
C GLU A 185 14.45 -13.49 -7.81
N PHE A 186 13.22 -13.94 -7.50
CA PHE A 186 12.01 -13.34 -8.08
C PHE A 186 11.86 -11.87 -7.71
N MET A 187 12.16 -11.50 -6.47
CA MET A 187 12.08 -10.11 -6.03
C MET A 187 13.08 -9.21 -6.77
N ARG A 188 14.30 -9.71 -7.09
CA ARG A 188 15.26 -8.96 -7.91
C ARG A 188 14.75 -8.73 -9.33
N ASP A 189 14.14 -9.72 -9.95
CA ASP A 189 13.51 -9.58 -11.27
C ASP A 189 12.34 -8.60 -11.22
N GLY A 190 11.52 -8.69 -10.17
CA GLY A 190 10.45 -7.72 -9.91
C GLY A 190 10.95 -6.28 -9.78
N ILE A 191 12.03 -6.05 -9.02
CA ILE A 191 12.64 -4.72 -8.87
C ILE A 191 13.09 -4.17 -10.24
N LYS A 192 13.70 -5.01 -11.08
CA LYS A 192 14.10 -4.60 -12.44
C LYS A 192 12.89 -4.16 -13.25
N LYS A 193 11.82 -4.96 -13.26
CA LYS A 193 10.56 -4.61 -13.95
C LYS A 193 9.94 -3.32 -13.43
N LEU A 194 9.94 -3.11 -12.10
CA LEU A 194 9.46 -1.85 -11.51
C LEU A 194 10.32 -0.65 -11.92
N SER A 195 11.63 -0.84 -12.04
CA SER A 195 12.54 0.20 -12.53
C SER A 195 12.25 0.57 -13.98
N ASP A 196 12.00 -0.43 -14.84
CA ASP A 196 11.66 -0.24 -16.24
C ASP A 196 10.31 0.51 -16.38
N LEU A 197 9.28 0.10 -15.61
CA LEU A 197 8.00 0.80 -15.53
C LEU A 197 8.15 2.24 -15.01
N GLY A 198 8.99 2.46 -14.01
CA GLY A 198 9.31 3.77 -13.48
C GLY A 198 9.94 4.68 -14.53
N ALA A 199 10.87 4.16 -15.34
CA ALA A 199 11.49 4.90 -16.42
C ALA A 199 10.46 5.32 -17.48
N VAL A 200 9.54 4.43 -17.85
CA VAL A 200 8.44 4.71 -18.79
C VAL A 200 7.51 5.80 -18.21
N SER A 201 7.10 5.68 -16.95
CA SER A 201 6.23 6.67 -16.30
C SER A 201 6.86 8.05 -16.22
N TYR A 202 8.18 8.14 -16.08
CA TYR A 202 8.91 9.40 -16.03
C TYR A 202 9.02 10.12 -17.38
N THR A 203 8.98 9.37 -18.49
CA THR A 203 9.24 9.89 -19.82
C THR A 203 8.00 9.99 -20.71
N HIS A 204 6.93 9.24 -20.40
CA HIS A 204 5.85 8.97 -21.35
C HIS A 204 4.42 8.93 -20.78
N LEU A 205 4.15 9.48 -19.60
CA LEU A 205 2.77 9.52 -19.07
C LEU A 205 1.92 10.56 -19.80
N THR A 206 0.83 10.08 -20.43
CA THR A 206 -0.32 10.91 -20.80
C THR A 206 -1.39 10.81 -19.72
N LEU A 207 -1.86 11.94 -19.22
CA LEU A 207 -3.09 11.97 -18.42
C LEU A 207 -4.29 11.82 -19.37
N PRO A 208 -5.32 11.02 -19.04
CA PRO A 208 -6.55 10.98 -19.81
C PRO A 208 -7.20 12.38 -19.77
N THR A 209 -7.54 12.88 -20.95
CA THR A 209 -8.31 14.11 -21.14
C THR A 209 -9.74 13.92 -20.70
#